data_3eb6d4dc1dae35aa2bbc9ea520beb162
#
_entry.id   3eb6d4dc1dae35aa2bbc9ea520beb162
#
_cell.length_a   1.000
_cell.length_b   1.000
_cell.length_c   1.000
_cell.angle_alpha   90.00
_cell.angle_beta   90.00
_cell.angle_gamma   90.00
#
_symmetry.space_group_name_H-M   'P 1'
#
loop_
_entity.id
_entity.type
_entity.pdbx_description
1 polymer ?
#
loop_
_entity_poly.entity_id
_entity_poly.type
_entity_poly.pdbx_seq_one_letter_code
_entity_poly.pdbx_strand_id
1 'polypeptide(L)'
;ATYPIKRYLSQSSYGNFNYSRILINSKKLVEDIKQKGVINNKTLVLDFPKESILNEKFYRHFIRGYFDGDGSLVLSRNSINFKICGTKELLEKIIDIFNNCSEYDYQKRVFKRWNNDKNNYYISYGGKNKTLSIMEYLYDNSNIYLDRKYKKYISLKNSEKVNL
;
A
#
# COMPACT_ATOMS: atom_id res chain seq x y z
N ALA A 1 27.72 -2.29 4.92
CA ALA A 1 27.46 -2.36 6.35
C ALA A 1 26.23 -3.22 6.59
N THR A 2 26.32 -4.23 7.44
CA THR A 2 25.19 -5.07 7.86
C THR A 2 24.59 -4.46 9.12
N TYR A 3 23.31 -4.12 9.08
CA TYR A 3 22.59 -3.64 10.25
C TYR A 3 21.86 -4.83 10.93
N PRO A 4 22.04 -5.06 12.22
CA PRO A 4 21.43 -6.21 12.91
C PRO A 4 19.91 -6.01 13.02
N ILE A 5 19.15 -7.04 12.65
CA ILE A 5 17.72 -7.11 12.91
C ILE A 5 17.53 -7.59 14.35
N LYS A 6 16.94 -6.76 15.20
CA LYS A 6 16.57 -7.13 16.56
C LYS A 6 15.11 -7.59 16.61
N ARG A 7 14.84 -8.65 17.35
CA ARG A 7 13.49 -9.18 17.60
C ARG A 7 13.05 -8.82 19.01
N TYR A 8 11.82 -8.40 19.15
CA TYR A 8 11.23 -7.97 20.40
C TYR A 8 9.87 -8.64 20.60
N LEU A 9 9.54 -8.92 21.86
CA LEU A 9 8.20 -9.27 22.28
C LEU A 9 7.54 -7.99 22.83
N SER A 10 6.40 -7.62 22.28
CA SER A 10 5.58 -6.53 22.81
C SER A 10 4.33 -7.08 23.46
N GLN A 11 3.96 -6.50 24.59
CA GLN A 11 2.72 -6.77 25.30
C GLN A 11 1.75 -5.61 25.08
N SER A 12 0.51 -5.91 24.72
CA SER A 12 -0.56 -4.92 24.59
C SER A 12 -1.86 -5.46 25.15
N SER A 13 -2.87 -4.61 25.29
CA SER A 13 -4.22 -5.01 25.65
C SER A 13 -4.85 -6.03 24.70
N TYR A 14 -4.31 -6.19 23.50
CA TYR A 14 -4.75 -7.15 22.47
C TYR A 14 -3.92 -8.44 22.46
N GLY A 15 -2.97 -8.61 23.40
CA GLY A 15 -2.12 -9.80 23.52
C GLY A 15 -0.64 -9.52 23.25
N ASN A 16 0.13 -10.60 23.24
CA ASN A 16 1.56 -10.57 22.98
C ASN A 16 1.83 -10.74 21.49
N PHE A 17 2.72 -9.92 20.93
CA PHE A 17 3.14 -10.05 19.54
C PHE A 17 4.65 -9.82 19.37
N ASN A 18 5.23 -10.56 18.44
CA ASN A 18 6.64 -10.41 18.08
C ASN A 18 6.77 -9.37 16.97
N TYR A 19 7.75 -8.47 17.09
CA TYR A 19 8.12 -7.56 16.03
C TYR A 19 9.63 -7.53 15.82
N SER A 20 10.03 -7.16 14.61
CA SER A 20 11.44 -7.00 14.25
C SER A 20 11.76 -5.53 14.02
N ARG A 21 12.93 -5.09 14.47
CA ARG A 21 13.37 -3.70 14.32
C ARG A 21 14.76 -3.64 13.73
N ILE A 22 14.93 -2.78 12.73
CA ILE A 22 16.21 -2.28 12.25
C ILE A 22 16.37 -0.83 12.71
N LEU A 23 17.51 -0.51 13.29
CA LEU A 23 17.88 0.86 13.62
C LEU A 23 19.12 1.26 12.81
N ILE A 24 18.96 2.27 11.97
CA ILE A 24 20.03 2.80 11.11
C ILE A 24 20.32 4.23 11.55
N ASN A 25 21.49 4.45 12.16
CA ASN A 25 21.96 5.77 12.56
C ASN A 25 22.89 6.31 11.46
N SER A 26 22.31 7.06 10.51
CA SER A 26 23.07 7.66 9.41
C SER A 26 22.48 9.03 9.06
N LYS A 27 23.25 10.10 9.34
CA LYS A 27 22.85 11.46 8.96
C LYS A 27 22.69 11.58 7.45
N LYS A 28 23.65 11.03 6.69
CA LYS A 28 23.60 11.02 5.22
C LYS A 28 22.32 10.34 4.70
N LEU A 29 21.96 9.15 5.21
CA LEU A 29 20.74 8.46 4.78
C LEU A 29 19.50 9.31 5.07
N VAL A 30 19.44 9.95 6.24
CA VAL A 30 18.29 10.83 6.60
C VAL A 30 18.21 12.02 5.65
N GLU A 31 19.33 12.61 5.26
CA GLU A 31 19.38 13.72 4.29
C GLU A 31 18.94 13.25 2.90
N ASP A 32 19.47 12.11 2.43
CA ASP A 32 19.14 11.53 1.13
C ASP A 32 17.64 11.20 1.00
N ILE A 33 17.02 10.61 2.02
CA ILE A 33 15.58 10.30 2.00
C ILE A 33 14.70 11.55 2.12
N LYS A 34 15.15 12.59 2.85
CA LYS A 34 14.45 13.88 2.88
C LYS A 34 14.43 14.55 1.51
N GLN A 35 15.54 14.51 0.77
CA GLN A 35 15.60 15.00 -0.62
C GLN A 35 14.64 14.25 -1.55
N LYS A 36 14.29 13.00 -1.22
CA LYS A 36 13.26 12.21 -1.92
C LYS A 36 11.83 12.47 -1.43
N GLY A 37 11.61 13.53 -0.63
CA GLY A 37 10.30 13.93 -0.16
C GLY A 37 9.80 13.19 1.08
N VAL A 38 10.63 12.38 1.74
CA VAL A 38 10.25 11.71 2.98
C VAL A 38 10.33 12.72 4.13
N ILE A 39 9.20 12.97 4.77
CA ILE A 39 9.04 13.91 5.89
C ILE A 39 8.69 13.19 7.19
N ASN A 40 9.02 13.81 8.31
CA ASN A 40 8.59 13.32 9.63
C ASN A 40 7.08 13.56 9.81
N ASN A 41 6.42 12.72 10.62
CA ASN A 41 4.99 12.84 10.96
C ASN A 41 4.07 12.94 9.73
N LYS A 42 4.39 12.19 8.69
CA LYS A 42 3.76 12.24 7.37
C LYS A 42 2.29 11.82 7.32
N THR A 43 1.77 11.17 8.35
CA THR A 43 0.46 10.47 8.33
C THR A 43 -0.70 11.33 7.84
N LEU A 44 -0.71 12.62 8.18
CA LEU A 44 -1.80 13.54 7.83
C LEU A 44 -1.46 14.53 6.70
N VAL A 45 -0.23 14.47 6.19
CA VAL A 45 0.29 15.43 5.19
C VAL A 45 0.99 14.74 4.02
N LEU A 46 0.92 13.41 3.97
CA LEU A 46 1.57 12.64 2.90
C LEU A 46 0.85 12.91 1.58
N ASP A 47 1.62 13.37 0.60
CA ASP A 47 1.17 13.54 -0.77
C ASP A 47 1.85 12.52 -1.70
N PHE A 48 1.32 12.36 -2.90
CA PHE A 48 1.97 11.55 -3.91
C PHE A 48 3.27 12.23 -4.37
N PRO A 49 4.39 11.50 -4.53
CA PRO A 49 5.65 12.10 -4.95
C PRO A 49 5.51 12.87 -6.26
N LYS A 50 6.11 14.05 -6.32
CA LYS A 50 6.13 14.87 -7.56
C LYS A 50 6.88 14.13 -8.68
N GLU A 51 6.53 14.38 -9.92
CA GLU A 51 7.17 13.78 -11.11
C GLU A 51 8.69 14.02 -11.16
N SER A 52 9.15 15.17 -10.65
CA SER A 52 10.58 15.46 -10.50
C SER A 52 11.33 14.53 -9.55
N ILE A 53 10.60 13.84 -8.65
CA ILE A 53 11.13 12.90 -7.66
C ILE A 53 10.90 11.45 -8.10
N LEU A 54 9.72 11.16 -8.64
CA LEU A 54 9.29 9.82 -9.01
C LEU A 54 8.72 9.83 -10.44
N ASN A 55 9.44 9.23 -11.38
CA ASN A 55 8.96 9.07 -12.75
C ASN A 55 7.76 8.11 -12.80
N GLU A 56 6.82 8.34 -13.71
CA GLU A 56 5.57 7.59 -13.87
C GLU A 56 5.77 6.07 -13.96
N LYS A 57 6.81 5.61 -14.66
CA LYS A 57 7.16 4.18 -14.77
C LYS A 57 7.37 3.48 -13.43
N PHE A 58 7.60 4.25 -12.34
CA PHE A 58 7.79 3.73 -10.99
C PHE A 58 6.56 3.89 -10.09
N TYR A 59 5.48 4.50 -10.55
CA TYR A 59 4.26 4.71 -9.74
C TYR A 59 3.73 3.41 -9.16
N ARG A 60 3.65 2.33 -9.96
CA ARG A 60 3.23 1.01 -9.48
C ARG A 60 4.08 0.50 -8.32
N HIS A 61 5.40 0.75 -8.34
CA HIS A 61 6.32 0.30 -7.30
C HIS A 61 6.14 1.11 -6.01
N PHE A 62 5.91 2.41 -6.12
CA PHE A 62 5.58 3.25 -4.98
C PHE A 62 4.25 2.84 -4.34
N ILE A 63 3.20 2.68 -5.15
CA ILE A 63 1.87 2.29 -4.67
C ILE A 63 1.92 0.89 -4.06
N ARG A 64 2.65 -0.07 -4.67
CA ARG A 64 2.85 -1.40 -4.09
C ARG A 64 3.51 -1.34 -2.72
N GLY A 65 4.63 -0.61 -2.58
CA GLY A 65 5.31 -0.45 -1.29
C GLY A 65 4.42 0.19 -0.23
N TYR A 66 3.65 1.20 -0.62
CA TYR A 66 2.67 1.84 0.25
C TYR A 66 1.54 0.88 0.64
N PHE A 67 0.97 0.14 -0.31
CA PHE A 67 -0.03 -0.89 -0.07
C PHE A 67 0.52 -2.03 0.79
N ASP A 68 1.75 -2.47 0.57
CA ASP A 68 2.39 -3.50 1.37
C ASP A 68 2.51 -3.10 2.85
N GLY A 69 2.78 -1.83 3.14
CA GLY A 69 2.79 -1.28 4.50
C GLY A 69 1.38 -1.18 5.09
N ASP A 70 0.54 -0.36 4.50
CA ASP A 70 -0.70 0.15 5.10
C ASP A 70 -1.98 -0.35 4.43
N GLY A 71 -1.89 -1.08 3.32
CA GLY A 71 -3.05 -1.61 2.61
C GLY A 71 -3.57 -2.93 3.17
N SER A 72 -4.77 -3.30 2.75
CA SER A 72 -5.44 -4.55 3.10
C SER A 72 -6.05 -5.22 1.88
N LEU A 73 -5.85 -6.53 1.75
CA LEU A 73 -6.55 -7.39 0.81
C LEU A 73 -7.33 -8.46 1.59
N VAL A 74 -8.64 -8.42 1.50
CA VAL A 74 -9.54 -9.42 2.08
C VAL A 74 -9.95 -10.37 0.97
N LEU A 75 -9.74 -11.68 1.21
CA LEU A 75 -10.25 -12.76 0.38
C LEU A 75 -11.01 -13.72 1.27
N SER A 76 -12.32 -13.76 1.13
CA SER A 76 -13.20 -14.69 1.83
C SER A 76 -14.27 -15.19 0.85
N ARG A 77 -15.05 -16.21 1.26
CA ARG A 77 -16.16 -16.75 0.43
C ARG A 77 -17.13 -15.65 -0.03
N ASN A 78 -17.38 -14.67 0.84
CA ASN A 78 -18.42 -13.65 0.62
C ASN A 78 -17.85 -12.26 0.34
N SER A 79 -16.52 -12.08 0.34
CA SER A 79 -15.94 -10.75 0.21
C SER A 79 -14.56 -10.81 -0.42
N ILE A 80 -14.40 -10.11 -1.52
CA ILE A 80 -13.11 -9.78 -2.11
C ILE A 80 -13.03 -8.27 -2.11
N ASN A 81 -12.04 -7.72 -1.37
CA ASN A 81 -11.95 -6.28 -1.19
C ASN A 81 -10.49 -5.84 -1.07
N PHE A 82 -10.13 -4.84 -1.88
CA PHE A 82 -8.92 -4.05 -1.77
C PHE A 82 -9.21 -2.80 -0.95
N LYS A 83 -8.34 -2.45 -0.01
CA LYS A 83 -8.43 -1.22 0.77
C LYS A 83 -7.06 -0.63 1.02
N ILE A 84 -6.96 0.69 0.93
CA ILE A 84 -5.76 1.47 1.27
C ILE A 84 -6.18 2.74 2.01
N CYS A 85 -5.42 3.12 3.04
CA CYS A 85 -5.65 4.33 3.83
C CYS A 85 -4.58 5.37 3.50
N GLY A 86 -4.91 6.67 3.65
CA GLY A 86 -3.97 7.75 3.42
C GLY A 86 -4.63 9.13 3.51
N THR A 87 -3.93 10.15 3.08
CA THR A 87 -4.51 11.49 2.89
C THR A 87 -5.42 11.49 1.68
N LYS A 88 -6.30 12.48 1.60
CA LYS A 88 -7.23 12.61 0.48
C LYS A 88 -6.48 12.78 -0.84
N GLU A 89 -5.51 13.68 -0.88
CA GLU A 89 -4.71 14.03 -2.05
C GLU A 89 -3.93 12.82 -2.58
N LEU A 90 -3.28 12.06 -1.69
CA LEU A 90 -2.58 10.82 -2.06
C LEU A 90 -3.53 9.80 -2.68
N LEU A 91 -4.69 9.59 -2.07
CA LEU A 91 -5.65 8.58 -2.52
C LEU A 91 -6.30 8.96 -3.84
N GLU A 92 -6.63 10.23 -4.06
CA GLU A 92 -7.18 10.72 -5.33
C GLU A 92 -6.19 10.51 -6.48
N LYS A 93 -4.89 10.79 -6.26
CA LYS A 93 -3.85 10.52 -7.27
C LYS A 93 -3.70 9.02 -7.55
N ILE A 94 -3.80 8.16 -6.54
CA ILE A 94 -3.77 6.70 -6.72
C ILE A 94 -4.96 6.22 -7.55
N ILE A 95 -6.16 6.78 -7.33
CA ILE A 95 -7.35 6.45 -8.13
C ILE A 95 -7.14 6.85 -9.59
N ASP A 96 -6.61 8.04 -9.85
CA ASP A 96 -6.32 8.49 -11.22
C ASP A 96 -5.35 7.54 -11.92
N ILE A 97 -4.32 7.07 -11.22
CA ILE A 97 -3.36 6.10 -11.76
C ILE A 97 -4.06 4.77 -12.08
N PHE A 98 -4.92 4.26 -11.20
CA PHE A 98 -5.65 3.03 -11.46
C PHE A 98 -6.59 3.16 -12.66
N ASN A 99 -7.28 4.29 -12.81
CA ASN A 99 -8.14 4.56 -13.97
C ASN A 99 -7.35 4.63 -15.28
N ASN A 100 -6.14 5.19 -15.25
CA ASN A 100 -5.30 5.29 -16.46
C ASN A 100 -4.67 3.93 -16.86
N CYS A 101 -4.56 2.99 -15.93
CA CYS A 101 -3.88 1.70 -16.14
C CYS A 101 -4.85 0.51 -16.24
N SER A 102 -6.16 0.73 -16.22
CA SER A 102 -7.18 -0.30 -16.17
C SER A 102 -8.36 0.07 -17.07
N GLU A 103 -9.08 -0.94 -17.56
CA GLU A 103 -10.37 -0.79 -18.23
C GLU A 103 -11.54 -0.51 -17.25
N TYR A 104 -11.32 -0.66 -15.95
CA TYR A 104 -12.34 -0.45 -14.92
C TYR A 104 -12.37 1.02 -14.49
N ASP A 105 -13.57 1.57 -14.36
CA ASP A 105 -13.79 2.85 -13.71
C ASP A 105 -13.73 2.69 -12.17
N TYR A 106 -12.68 3.23 -11.57
CA TYR A 106 -12.52 3.34 -10.12
C TYR A 106 -13.06 4.71 -9.70
N GLN A 107 -14.32 4.74 -9.30
CA GLN A 107 -14.96 5.97 -8.83
C GLN A 107 -14.10 6.67 -7.78
N LYS A 108 -13.93 7.99 -7.92
CA LYS A 108 -13.20 8.84 -6.95
C LYS A 108 -13.99 9.02 -5.65
N ARG A 109 -14.23 7.93 -4.94
CA ARG A 109 -14.88 7.92 -3.62
C ARG A 109 -13.83 7.70 -2.55
N VAL A 110 -13.46 8.80 -1.88
CA VAL A 110 -12.55 8.78 -0.74
C VAL A 110 -13.39 8.94 0.52
N PHE A 111 -13.31 7.97 1.42
CA PHE A 111 -14.13 7.92 2.64
C PHE A 111 -13.30 8.34 3.83
N LYS A 112 -13.86 9.17 4.73
CA LYS A 112 -13.25 9.44 6.03
C LYS A 112 -13.15 8.16 6.85
N ARG A 113 -12.01 7.95 7.52
CA ARG A 113 -11.81 6.79 8.37
C ARG A 113 -12.58 6.93 9.69
N TRP A 114 -12.56 8.13 10.30
CA TRP A 114 -13.25 8.46 11.52
C TRP A 114 -13.78 9.90 11.45
N ASN A 115 -14.87 10.20 12.12
CA ASN A 115 -15.49 11.55 12.08
C ASN A 115 -14.59 12.67 12.60
N ASN A 116 -13.64 12.37 13.49
CA ASN A 116 -12.71 13.33 14.10
C ASN A 116 -11.32 13.35 13.47
N ASP A 117 -11.03 12.52 12.48
CA ASP A 117 -9.73 12.45 11.83
C ASP A 117 -9.52 13.62 10.88
N LYS A 118 -8.37 14.29 11.06
CA LYS A 118 -7.97 15.48 10.27
C LYS A 118 -7.46 15.03 8.96
N ASN A 119 -7.59 14.53 8.04
CA ASN A 119 -6.98 14.10 6.77
C ASN A 119 -6.55 12.62 6.76
N ASN A 120 -7.39 11.77 7.36
CA ASN A 120 -7.22 10.33 7.31
C ASN A 120 -8.42 9.68 6.60
N TYR A 121 -8.17 9.18 5.42
CA TYR A 121 -9.17 8.66 4.51
C TYR A 121 -8.83 7.22 4.10
N TYR A 122 -9.74 6.60 3.39
CA TYR A 122 -9.49 5.34 2.71
C TYR A 122 -10.25 5.26 1.39
N ILE A 123 -9.72 4.43 0.50
CA ILE A 123 -10.41 3.93 -0.68
C ILE A 123 -10.62 2.42 -0.53
N SER A 124 -11.71 1.92 -1.09
CA SER A 124 -12.07 0.51 -1.01
C SER A 124 -12.78 0.07 -2.28
N TYR A 125 -12.28 -0.97 -2.90
CA TYR A 125 -12.83 -1.53 -4.13
C TYR A 125 -13.12 -3.01 -3.91
N GLY A 126 -14.41 -3.35 -4.04
CA GLY A 126 -14.90 -4.73 -3.95
C GLY A 126 -15.10 -5.39 -5.30
N GLY A 127 -15.27 -6.69 -5.25
CA GLY A 127 -15.47 -7.54 -6.42
C GLY A 127 -14.16 -8.11 -6.99
N LYS A 128 -14.28 -9.29 -7.57
CA LYS A 128 -13.13 -10.08 -8.03
C LYS A 128 -12.32 -9.34 -9.10
N ASN A 129 -12.97 -8.95 -10.19
CA ASN A 129 -12.29 -8.43 -11.38
C ASN A 129 -11.60 -7.08 -11.12
N LYS A 130 -12.30 -6.13 -10.48
CA LYS A 130 -11.69 -4.83 -10.11
C LYS A 130 -10.52 -5.01 -9.15
N THR A 131 -10.67 -5.87 -8.15
CA THR A 131 -9.58 -6.13 -7.19
C THR A 131 -8.41 -6.81 -7.87
N LEU A 132 -8.66 -7.79 -8.76
CA LEU A 132 -7.60 -8.47 -9.49
C LEU A 132 -6.84 -7.51 -10.39
N SER A 133 -7.51 -6.66 -11.16
CA SER A 133 -6.86 -5.67 -12.02
C SER A 133 -5.91 -4.75 -11.24
N ILE A 134 -6.32 -4.26 -10.05
CA ILE A 134 -5.42 -3.49 -9.18
C ILE A 134 -4.23 -4.34 -8.75
N MET A 135 -4.47 -5.58 -8.33
CA MET A 135 -3.40 -6.45 -7.82
C MET A 135 -2.42 -6.85 -8.94
N GLU A 136 -2.88 -7.06 -10.16
CA GLU A 136 -2.03 -7.29 -11.34
C GLU A 136 -1.17 -6.06 -11.64
N TYR A 137 -1.76 -4.87 -11.67
CA TYR A 137 -0.99 -3.65 -11.82
C TYR A 137 0.12 -3.51 -10.78
N LEU A 138 -0.16 -3.85 -9.52
CA LEU A 138 0.80 -3.71 -8.43
C LEU A 138 1.87 -4.81 -8.41
N TYR A 139 1.51 -6.07 -8.69
CA TYR A 139 2.34 -7.23 -8.38
C TYR A 139 2.87 -8.00 -9.60
N ASP A 140 2.26 -7.88 -10.79
CA ASP A 140 2.80 -8.57 -11.97
C ASP A 140 4.23 -8.13 -12.26
N ASN A 141 5.11 -9.11 -12.50
CA ASN A 141 6.54 -8.90 -12.75
C ASN A 141 7.26 -8.12 -11.62
N SER A 142 6.79 -8.22 -10.38
CA SER A 142 7.45 -7.60 -9.24
C SER A 142 8.42 -8.57 -8.56
N ASN A 143 9.61 -8.05 -8.17
CA ASN A 143 10.64 -8.81 -7.46
C ASN A 143 10.70 -8.48 -5.96
N ILE A 144 10.04 -7.39 -5.54
CA ILE A 144 10.01 -6.92 -4.15
C ILE A 144 8.56 -6.74 -3.73
N TYR A 145 8.13 -7.50 -2.73
CA TYR A 145 6.76 -7.49 -2.23
C TYR A 145 6.68 -8.08 -0.82
N LEU A 146 5.55 -7.86 -0.16
CA LEU A 146 5.25 -8.50 1.11
C LEU A 146 4.58 -9.87 0.87
N ASP A 147 5.28 -10.96 1.20
CA ASP A 147 4.87 -12.34 0.89
C ASP A 147 3.42 -12.66 1.20
N ARG A 148 2.92 -12.24 2.38
CA ARG A 148 1.54 -12.52 2.77
C ARG A 148 0.50 -11.89 1.85
N LYS A 149 0.79 -10.74 1.21
CA LYS A 149 -0.08 -10.06 0.25
C LYS A 149 0.09 -10.62 -1.15
N TYR A 150 1.31 -10.92 -1.53
CA TYR A 150 1.61 -11.57 -2.80
C TYR A 150 0.94 -12.95 -2.91
N LYS A 151 0.99 -13.78 -1.84
CA LYS A 151 0.29 -15.06 -1.79
C LYS A 151 -1.22 -14.91 -1.99
N LYS A 152 -1.84 -13.89 -1.40
CA LYS A 152 -3.25 -13.58 -1.63
C LYS A 152 -3.51 -13.18 -3.09
N TYR A 153 -2.66 -12.35 -3.69
CA TYR A 153 -2.76 -12.01 -5.10
C TYR A 153 -2.73 -13.26 -5.98
N ILE A 154 -1.75 -14.16 -5.81
CA ILE A 154 -1.66 -15.41 -6.57
C ILE A 154 -2.90 -16.28 -6.36
N SER A 155 -3.41 -16.38 -5.13
CA SER A 155 -4.65 -17.10 -4.84
C SER A 155 -5.86 -16.52 -5.60
N LEU A 156 -5.97 -15.20 -5.65
CA LEU A 156 -7.03 -14.50 -6.39
C LEU A 156 -6.91 -14.76 -7.90
N LYS A 157 -5.70 -14.64 -8.46
CA LYS A 157 -5.40 -14.86 -9.89
C LYS A 157 -5.71 -16.31 -10.31
N ASN A 158 -5.33 -17.28 -9.49
CA ASN A 158 -5.59 -18.70 -9.80
C ASN A 158 -7.06 -19.09 -9.68
N SER A 159 -7.85 -18.36 -8.88
CA SER A 159 -9.30 -18.61 -8.79
C SER A 159 -10.06 -18.26 -10.08
N GLU A 160 -9.45 -17.59 -11.04
CA GLU A 160 -10.01 -17.40 -12.40
C GLU A 160 -9.90 -18.65 -13.27
N LYS A 161 -8.83 -19.42 -13.10
CA LYS A 161 -8.55 -20.60 -13.93
C LYS A 161 -9.43 -21.81 -13.63
N VAL A 162 -10.16 -21.78 -12.51
CA VAL A 162 -11.01 -22.90 -12.06
C VAL A 162 -12.46 -22.76 -12.56
N ASN A 163 -12.84 -21.62 -13.10
CA ASN A 163 -14.20 -21.33 -13.60
C ASN A 163 -14.28 -21.27 -15.13
N LEU A 164 -13.31 -21.84 -15.84
CA LEU A 164 -13.31 -22.13 -17.28
C LEU A 164 -13.28 -23.65 -17.49
#